data_30a36847320688fed0600891a1ac3eca
#
_entry.id   30a36847320688fed0600891a1ac3eca
#
_cell.length_a   1.000
_cell.length_b   1.000
_cell.length_c   1.000
_cell.angle_alpha   90.00
_cell.angle_beta   90.00
_cell.angle_gamma   90.00
#
_symmetry.space_group_name_H-M   'P 1'
#
loop_
_entity.id
_entity.type
_entity.pdbx_description
1 polymer ?
#
loop_
_entity_poly.entity_id
_entity_poly.type
_entity_poly.pdbx_seq_one_letter_code
_entity_poly.pdbx_strand_id
1 'polypeptide(L)'
;MEFAAPATEKHEIVIIGGGICGLATALALHRKGLKSIVLERSETLRAQGGGIGLLPNAWRALDQLGVGSRLRSMAVLLQGERDILIDENKERKIEHVIGESRCVQRSDLITALADELPIGTIRLGSEVVSIDLDSVTETPRLLLTCGSYIDAEIVIGCEGWRSKVAELLGLKESRAFDVGAFRGLTTYPNAHSMPHEFRRIRKGEIGVGMLPITQHLIHWFVALPTHLLSGDKFPHDPKHIKQMTLELIKDFPSNIQEAIELSDLDSLSAAHLWYRAPWDLLLGTMRKGTVTVAGDAMHVMGPFVGQGGASGLEDAVVLGRCLAKAMSGIEGNNKKEKIAKVEAGLDQYVKERRMRVLGLSTLTYLIGIIVGSTSPIVKMVAGLAMTFLFRDRGSHVQFDCGEL
;
A
#
# COMPACT_ATOMS: atom_id res chain seq x y z
N MET A 1 28.93 -3.59 -38.07
CA MET A 1 27.89 -2.74 -37.46
C MET A 1 28.38 -2.39 -36.07
N GLU A 2 28.87 -1.16 -35.87
CA GLU A 2 29.13 -0.66 -34.52
C GLU A 2 27.79 -0.52 -33.82
N PHE A 3 27.54 -1.33 -32.79
CA PHE A 3 26.42 -1.11 -31.91
C PHE A 3 26.74 0.17 -31.11
N ALA A 4 25.96 1.22 -31.33
CA ALA A 4 26.04 2.41 -30.51
C ALA A 4 25.94 1.99 -29.03
N ALA A 5 26.84 2.49 -28.18
CA ALA A 5 26.79 2.20 -26.77
C ALA A 5 25.41 2.59 -26.23
N PRO A 6 24.79 1.76 -25.42
CA PRO A 6 23.45 2.06 -24.88
C PRO A 6 23.47 3.42 -24.17
N ALA A 7 22.46 4.24 -24.47
CA ALA A 7 22.33 5.57 -23.85
C ALA A 7 22.25 5.44 -22.33
N THR A 8 23.09 6.18 -21.61
CA THR A 8 23.10 6.24 -20.16
C THR A 8 22.66 7.63 -19.74
N GLU A 9 21.55 7.68 -18.99
CA GLU A 9 21.03 8.91 -18.36
C GLU A 9 21.54 9.00 -16.92
N LYS A 10 21.63 10.23 -16.37
CA LYS A 10 22.01 10.45 -14.96
C LYS A 10 20.93 11.23 -14.23
N HIS A 11 20.54 10.72 -13.06
CA HIS A 11 19.55 11.35 -12.21
C HIS A 11 20.01 11.38 -10.74
N GLU A 12 19.61 12.42 -10.02
CA GLU A 12 19.95 12.54 -8.60
C GLU A 12 19.14 11.52 -7.78
N ILE A 13 17.81 11.52 -7.90
CA ILE A 13 16.94 10.60 -7.16
C ILE A 13 16.04 9.86 -8.15
N VAL A 14 16.09 8.53 -8.11
CA VAL A 14 15.22 7.64 -8.89
C VAL A 14 14.31 6.87 -7.96
N ILE A 15 13.01 6.98 -8.17
CA ILE A 15 11.97 6.22 -7.49
C ILE A 15 11.45 5.16 -8.45
N ILE A 16 11.46 3.90 -8.04
CA ILE A 16 10.96 2.80 -8.85
C ILE A 16 9.56 2.43 -8.37
N GLY A 17 8.55 2.57 -9.26
CA GLY A 17 7.13 2.30 -9.00
C GLY A 17 6.28 3.55 -8.82
N GLY A 18 5.31 3.74 -9.74
CA GLY A 18 4.32 4.84 -9.75
C GLY A 18 3.04 4.54 -8.97
N GLY A 19 3.13 3.74 -7.90
CA GLY A 19 2.03 3.49 -6.98
C GLY A 19 1.86 4.61 -5.93
N ILE A 20 0.93 4.43 -4.99
CA ILE A 20 0.62 5.42 -3.93
C ILE A 20 1.91 5.85 -3.20
N CYS A 21 2.73 4.89 -2.76
CA CYS A 21 3.95 5.19 -2.02
C CYS A 21 4.98 5.95 -2.88
N GLY A 22 5.21 5.52 -4.13
CA GLY A 22 6.20 6.17 -5.01
C GLY A 22 5.80 7.58 -5.41
N LEU A 23 4.54 7.81 -5.77
CA LEU A 23 4.03 9.15 -6.08
C LEU A 23 4.04 10.05 -4.85
N ALA A 24 3.64 9.54 -3.68
CA ALA A 24 3.73 10.27 -2.42
C ALA A 24 5.18 10.64 -2.06
N THR A 25 6.14 9.72 -2.29
CA THR A 25 7.57 9.97 -2.07
C THR A 25 8.09 11.05 -3.03
N ALA A 26 7.74 10.96 -4.32
CA ALA A 26 8.10 11.99 -5.29
C ALA A 26 7.54 13.36 -4.90
N LEU A 27 6.28 13.40 -4.43
CA LEU A 27 5.63 14.64 -4.00
C LEU A 27 6.29 15.20 -2.72
N ALA A 28 6.61 14.36 -1.74
CA ALA A 28 7.32 14.76 -0.53
C ALA A 28 8.69 15.39 -0.87
N LEU A 29 9.46 14.76 -1.75
CA LEU A 29 10.74 15.27 -2.23
C LEU A 29 10.56 16.59 -2.98
N HIS A 30 9.59 16.67 -3.89
CA HIS A 30 9.27 17.91 -4.61
C HIS A 30 8.92 19.06 -3.68
N ARG A 31 8.08 18.85 -2.67
CA ARG A 31 7.72 19.85 -1.64
C ARG A 31 8.95 20.35 -0.86
N LYS A 32 10.01 19.54 -0.78
CA LYS A 32 11.29 19.89 -0.18
C LYS A 32 12.32 20.44 -1.18
N GLY A 33 11.96 20.69 -2.42
CA GLY A 33 12.83 21.21 -3.46
C GLY A 33 13.84 20.21 -4.04
N LEU A 34 13.66 18.90 -3.74
CA LEU A 34 14.50 17.84 -4.27
C LEU A 34 13.89 17.29 -5.57
N LYS A 35 14.74 17.21 -6.62
CA LYS A 35 14.32 16.68 -7.92
C LYS A 35 14.41 15.16 -7.93
N SER A 36 13.35 14.51 -8.40
CA SER A 36 13.33 13.06 -8.59
C SER A 36 12.61 12.68 -9.87
N ILE A 37 12.86 11.46 -10.36
CA ILE A 37 12.04 10.82 -11.39
C ILE A 37 11.41 9.57 -10.83
N VAL A 38 10.20 9.27 -11.30
CA VAL A 38 9.46 8.04 -11.01
C VAL A 38 9.44 7.17 -12.24
N LEU A 39 9.97 5.95 -12.14
CA LEU A 39 9.90 4.95 -13.19
C LEU A 39 8.73 4.00 -12.93
N GLU A 40 7.73 4.03 -13.79
CA GLU A 40 6.56 3.14 -13.71
C GLU A 40 6.54 2.20 -14.93
N ARG A 41 6.45 0.89 -14.68
CA ARG A 41 6.44 -0.13 -15.75
C ARG A 41 5.20 -0.11 -16.63
N SER A 42 4.07 0.35 -16.09
CA SER A 42 2.81 0.43 -16.81
C SER A 42 2.80 1.63 -17.76
N GLU A 43 2.16 1.49 -18.91
CA GLU A 43 1.93 2.59 -19.86
C GLU A 43 0.95 3.64 -19.33
N THR A 44 0.23 3.33 -18.26
CA THR A 44 -0.68 4.25 -17.58
C THR A 44 -0.48 4.16 -16.08
N LEU A 45 -0.77 5.24 -15.36
CA LEU A 45 -0.89 5.17 -13.91
C LEU A 45 -2.04 4.22 -13.57
N ARG A 46 -1.73 3.15 -12.83
CA ARG A 46 -2.72 2.13 -12.52
C ARG A 46 -3.81 2.69 -11.61
N ALA A 47 -4.89 3.06 -12.24
CA ALA A 47 -6.15 3.38 -11.56
C ALA A 47 -6.94 2.14 -11.11
N GLN A 48 -6.48 0.93 -11.52
CA GLN A 48 -7.16 -0.33 -11.19
C GLN A 48 -7.12 -0.61 -9.70
N GLY A 49 -8.24 -0.96 -9.16
CA GLY A 49 -8.46 -1.32 -7.77
C GLY A 49 -9.65 -0.56 -7.21
N GLY A 50 -10.34 -1.19 -6.29
CA GLY A 50 -11.51 -0.62 -5.64
C GLY A 50 -11.21 0.60 -4.77
N GLY A 51 -11.92 0.75 -3.69
CA GLY A 51 -11.67 1.77 -2.70
C GLY A 51 -10.46 1.46 -1.81
N ILE A 52 -9.97 2.49 -1.16
CA ILE A 52 -8.99 2.40 -0.09
C ILE A 52 -9.51 3.16 1.14
N GLY A 53 -9.61 2.47 2.26
CA GLY A 53 -9.95 3.08 3.56
C GLY A 53 -8.75 3.86 4.09
N LEU A 54 -8.95 5.14 4.36
CA LEU A 54 -7.95 6.04 4.93
C LEU A 54 -8.37 6.42 6.35
N LEU A 55 -7.46 6.18 7.28
CA LEU A 55 -7.62 6.39 8.72
C LEU A 55 -6.82 7.63 9.16
N PRO A 56 -6.93 8.12 10.41
CA PRO A 56 -6.35 9.40 10.82
C PRO A 56 -4.87 9.60 10.50
N ASN A 57 -4.05 8.56 10.64
CA ASN A 57 -2.63 8.61 10.29
C ASN A 57 -2.38 8.86 8.80
N ALA A 58 -3.19 8.26 7.92
CA ALA A 58 -3.12 8.50 6.48
C ALA A 58 -3.50 9.95 6.14
N TRP A 59 -4.55 10.49 6.78
CA TRP A 59 -4.99 11.87 6.57
C TRP A 59 -3.93 12.87 7.01
N ARG A 60 -3.25 12.64 8.14
CA ARG A 60 -2.10 13.47 8.56
C ARG A 60 -1.00 13.49 7.49
N ALA A 61 -0.64 12.33 6.96
CA ALA A 61 0.38 12.26 5.89
C ALA A 61 -0.08 12.97 4.61
N LEU A 62 -1.35 12.82 4.21
CA LEU A 62 -1.92 13.49 3.04
C LEU A 62 -2.00 15.03 3.22
N ASP A 63 -2.23 15.49 4.44
CA ASP A 63 -2.19 16.93 4.78
C ASP A 63 -0.76 17.47 4.64
N GLN A 64 0.26 16.74 5.11
CA GLN A 64 1.66 17.10 4.90
C GLN A 64 2.04 17.16 3.41
N LEU A 65 1.47 16.27 2.60
CA LEU A 65 1.66 16.26 1.15
C LEU A 65 0.85 17.34 0.41
N GLY A 66 -0.12 17.99 1.09
CA GLY A 66 -0.96 19.06 0.54
C GLY A 66 -2.14 18.60 -0.33
N VAL A 67 -2.45 17.28 -0.34
CA VAL A 67 -3.56 16.72 -1.14
C VAL A 67 -4.80 16.33 -0.32
N GLY A 68 -4.72 16.43 1.01
CA GLY A 68 -5.77 16.00 1.92
C GLY A 68 -7.12 16.69 1.68
N SER A 69 -7.14 18.01 1.50
CA SER A 69 -8.39 18.78 1.28
C SER A 69 -9.11 18.36 0.01
N ARG A 70 -8.37 18.14 -1.09
CA ARG A 70 -8.93 17.67 -2.37
C ARG A 70 -9.60 16.31 -2.19
N LEU A 71 -8.94 15.36 -1.53
CA LEU A 71 -9.47 14.02 -1.33
C LEU A 71 -10.68 14.00 -0.37
N ARG A 72 -10.72 14.88 0.64
CA ARG A 72 -11.89 15.01 1.53
C ARG A 72 -13.15 15.43 0.79
N SER A 73 -13.04 16.25 -0.24
CA SER A 73 -14.19 16.67 -1.05
C SER A 73 -14.76 15.55 -1.94
N MET A 74 -14.01 14.47 -2.14
CA MET A 74 -14.36 13.36 -3.03
C MET A 74 -14.93 12.14 -2.29
N ALA A 75 -14.97 12.15 -0.96
CA ALA A 75 -15.36 10.99 -0.18
C ALA A 75 -16.17 11.37 1.07
N VAL A 76 -17.18 10.58 1.41
CA VAL A 76 -17.98 10.79 2.61
C VAL A 76 -17.20 10.44 3.88
N LEU A 77 -17.48 11.18 4.96
CA LEU A 77 -16.96 10.85 6.30
C LEU A 77 -17.70 9.62 6.85
N LEU A 78 -16.96 8.61 7.27
CA LEU A 78 -17.53 7.46 7.95
C LEU A 78 -17.82 7.83 9.41
N GLN A 79 -19.06 7.62 9.84
CA GLN A 79 -19.58 7.98 11.17
C GLN A 79 -19.50 6.83 12.16
N GLY A 80 -19.23 5.61 11.69
CA GLY A 80 -19.18 4.43 12.53
C GLY A 80 -18.73 3.17 11.80
N GLU A 81 -18.67 2.11 12.57
CA GLU A 81 -18.45 0.75 12.10
C GLU A 81 -19.54 -0.17 12.60
N ARG A 82 -19.91 -1.16 11.79
CA ARG A 82 -20.92 -2.16 12.14
C ARG A 82 -20.43 -3.56 11.82
N ASP A 83 -20.36 -4.40 12.85
CA ASP A 83 -20.02 -5.81 12.72
C ASP A 83 -21.29 -6.66 12.86
N ILE A 84 -21.57 -7.50 11.86
CA ILE A 84 -22.74 -8.39 11.81
C ILE A 84 -22.24 -9.83 11.69
N LEU A 85 -22.60 -10.66 12.68
CA LEU A 85 -22.31 -12.09 12.70
C LEU A 85 -23.61 -12.85 12.41
N ILE A 86 -23.79 -13.36 11.19
CA ILE A 86 -25.05 -13.96 10.72
C ILE A 86 -25.37 -15.23 11.51
N ASP A 87 -24.40 -16.14 11.67
CA ASP A 87 -24.61 -17.43 12.33
C ASP A 87 -24.98 -17.32 13.83
N GLU A 88 -24.56 -16.23 14.48
CA GLU A 88 -24.82 -15.97 15.88
C GLU A 88 -26.00 -15.01 16.09
N ASN A 89 -26.60 -14.52 15.02
CA ASN A 89 -27.63 -13.47 15.04
C ASN A 89 -27.22 -12.27 15.93
N LYS A 90 -25.91 -11.92 15.88
CA LYS A 90 -25.32 -10.84 16.64
C LYS A 90 -24.95 -9.67 15.75
N GLU A 91 -25.31 -8.49 16.22
CA GLU A 91 -24.91 -7.23 15.63
C GLU A 91 -24.20 -6.40 16.68
N ARG A 92 -23.01 -5.88 16.32
CA ARG A 92 -22.26 -4.93 17.14
C ARG A 92 -22.07 -3.64 16.38
N LYS A 93 -22.62 -2.57 16.88
CA LYS A 93 -22.42 -1.22 16.38
C LYS A 93 -21.30 -0.54 17.17
N ILE A 94 -20.33 0.03 16.45
CA ILE A 94 -19.28 0.86 16.99
C ILE A 94 -19.57 2.28 16.49
N GLU A 95 -20.13 3.12 17.36
CA GLU A 95 -20.62 4.45 16.98
C GLU A 95 -19.51 5.49 16.80
N HIS A 96 -18.33 5.22 17.37
CA HIS A 96 -17.23 6.16 17.31
C HIS A 96 -16.06 5.54 16.56
N VAL A 97 -15.82 6.04 15.35
CA VAL A 97 -14.56 5.83 14.64
C VAL A 97 -13.50 6.69 15.33
N ILE A 98 -12.31 6.12 15.55
CA ILE A 98 -11.21 6.86 16.16
C ILE A 98 -10.68 7.88 15.15
N GLY A 99 -11.26 9.08 15.15
CA GLY A 99 -10.87 10.20 14.29
C GLY A 99 -11.41 10.11 12.85
N GLU A 100 -10.83 10.87 11.93
CA GLU A 100 -11.28 10.95 10.55
C GLU A 100 -11.04 9.64 9.78
N SER A 101 -12.12 9.05 9.27
CA SER A 101 -12.09 7.84 8.45
C SER A 101 -12.94 8.04 7.20
N ARG A 102 -12.38 7.78 6.01
CA ARG A 102 -13.07 7.84 4.73
C ARG A 102 -12.57 6.73 3.81
N CYS A 103 -13.42 6.30 2.89
CA CYS A 103 -13.01 5.47 1.77
C CYS A 103 -12.92 6.35 0.53
N VAL A 104 -11.79 6.32 -0.18
CA VAL A 104 -11.61 7.01 -1.46
C VAL A 104 -11.41 6.00 -2.58
N GLN A 105 -11.67 6.37 -3.82
CA GLN A 105 -11.23 5.56 -4.95
C GLN A 105 -9.70 5.58 -5.01
N ARG A 106 -9.11 4.45 -5.27
CA ARG A 106 -7.64 4.35 -5.42
C ARG A 106 -7.13 5.20 -6.59
N SER A 107 -7.91 5.30 -7.67
CA SER A 107 -7.64 6.19 -8.81
C SER A 107 -7.55 7.65 -8.40
N ASP A 108 -8.48 8.11 -7.57
CA ASP A 108 -8.52 9.51 -7.13
C ASP A 108 -7.32 9.87 -6.28
N LEU A 109 -6.91 8.96 -5.40
CA LEU A 109 -5.70 9.13 -4.59
C LEU A 109 -4.44 9.20 -5.47
N ILE A 110 -4.31 8.31 -6.45
CA ILE A 110 -3.17 8.29 -7.38
C ILE A 110 -3.16 9.57 -8.22
N THR A 111 -4.30 9.98 -8.76
CA THR A 111 -4.44 11.20 -9.55
C THR A 111 -4.13 12.44 -8.72
N ALA A 112 -4.65 12.53 -7.49
CA ALA A 112 -4.37 13.67 -6.61
C ALA A 112 -2.87 13.82 -6.30
N LEU A 113 -2.14 12.71 -6.13
CA LEU A 113 -0.69 12.75 -5.91
C LEU A 113 0.09 13.09 -7.19
N ALA A 114 -0.34 12.56 -8.34
CA ALA A 114 0.35 12.75 -9.61
C ALA A 114 0.19 14.17 -10.17
N ASP A 115 -1.00 14.75 -10.04
CA ASP A 115 -1.32 16.09 -10.55
C ASP A 115 -0.49 17.22 -9.88
N GLU A 116 0.02 16.96 -8.67
CA GLU A 116 0.86 17.91 -7.93
C GLU A 116 2.36 17.81 -8.31
N LEU A 117 2.73 16.85 -9.16
CA LEU A 117 4.10 16.65 -9.59
C LEU A 117 4.41 17.44 -10.87
N PRO A 118 5.61 17.99 -11.02
CA PRO A 118 6.05 18.65 -12.26
C PRO A 118 5.94 17.70 -13.46
N ILE A 119 5.61 18.27 -14.61
CA ILE A 119 5.62 17.53 -15.89
C ILE A 119 6.99 16.91 -16.10
N GLY A 120 7.01 15.63 -16.52
CA GLY A 120 8.25 14.88 -16.76
C GLY A 120 8.82 14.17 -15.50
N THR A 121 8.21 14.36 -14.32
CA THR A 121 8.61 13.61 -13.11
C THR A 121 8.27 12.12 -13.23
N ILE A 122 7.12 11.80 -13.84
CA ILE A 122 6.66 10.40 -14.00
C ILE A 122 7.01 9.92 -15.40
N ARG A 123 7.73 8.80 -15.49
CA ARG A 123 8.08 8.13 -16.74
C ARG A 123 7.37 6.78 -16.78
N LEU A 124 6.30 6.71 -17.57
CA LEU A 124 5.51 5.50 -17.81
C LEU A 124 6.26 4.57 -18.80
N GLY A 125 5.84 3.29 -18.87
CA GLY A 125 6.44 2.28 -19.73
C GLY A 125 7.92 2.00 -19.41
N SER A 126 8.38 2.33 -18.20
CA SER A 126 9.79 2.28 -17.79
C SER A 126 10.00 1.21 -16.73
N GLU A 127 10.08 -0.05 -17.17
CA GLU A 127 10.33 -1.18 -16.29
C GLU A 127 11.82 -1.36 -16.01
N VAL A 128 12.19 -1.42 -14.74
CA VAL A 128 13.55 -1.74 -14.28
C VAL A 128 13.71 -3.26 -14.21
N VAL A 129 14.67 -3.78 -14.97
CA VAL A 129 14.98 -5.22 -15.06
C VAL A 129 15.98 -5.64 -13.99
N SER A 130 17.06 -4.86 -13.84
CA SER A 130 18.09 -5.10 -12.83
C SER A 130 18.64 -3.80 -12.27
N ILE A 131 19.26 -3.92 -11.10
CA ILE A 131 19.93 -2.83 -10.40
C ILE A 131 21.27 -3.37 -9.94
N ASP A 132 22.34 -2.73 -10.39
CA ASP A 132 23.71 -3.07 -10.03
C ASP A 132 24.34 -1.91 -9.26
N LEU A 133 25.23 -2.20 -8.34
CA LEU A 133 26.06 -1.21 -7.68
C LEU A 133 27.44 -1.24 -8.33
N ASP A 134 27.90 -0.08 -8.83
CA ASP A 134 29.25 0.04 -9.35
C ASP A 134 30.27 -0.40 -8.29
N SER A 135 31.19 -1.29 -8.65
CA SER A 135 32.10 -1.94 -7.71
C SER A 135 33.11 -0.99 -7.06
N VAL A 136 33.32 0.21 -7.62
CA VAL A 136 34.27 1.21 -7.13
C VAL A 136 33.58 2.39 -6.46
N THR A 137 32.51 2.88 -7.08
CA THR A 137 31.81 4.09 -6.64
C THR A 137 30.56 3.80 -5.83
N GLU A 138 30.12 2.55 -5.78
CA GLU A 138 28.84 2.09 -5.20
C GLU A 138 27.60 2.84 -5.74
N THR A 139 27.76 3.52 -6.88
CA THR A 139 26.68 4.27 -7.54
C THR A 139 25.69 3.27 -8.16
N PRO A 140 24.39 3.39 -7.85
CA PRO A 140 23.38 2.51 -8.42
C PRO A 140 23.22 2.75 -9.93
N ARG A 141 23.23 1.67 -10.70
CA ARG A 141 22.93 1.63 -12.14
C ARG A 141 21.74 0.74 -12.40
N LEU A 142 20.74 1.29 -13.06
CA LEU A 142 19.50 0.61 -13.40
C LEU A 142 19.48 0.26 -14.87
N LEU A 143 19.13 -0.98 -15.21
CA LEU A 143 18.86 -1.43 -16.57
C LEU A 143 17.34 -1.42 -16.79
N LEU A 144 16.89 -0.76 -17.84
CA LEU A 144 15.50 -0.75 -18.28
C LEU A 144 15.24 -1.84 -19.35
N THR A 145 13.98 -2.26 -19.49
CA THR A 145 13.55 -3.22 -20.54
C THR A 145 13.90 -2.79 -21.96
N CYS A 146 13.96 -1.50 -22.23
CA CYS A 146 14.37 -0.96 -23.53
C CYS A 146 15.90 -1.07 -23.79
N GLY A 147 16.69 -1.59 -22.85
CA GLY A 147 18.14 -1.74 -22.96
C GLY A 147 18.94 -0.49 -22.58
N SER A 148 18.30 0.63 -22.20
CA SER A 148 19.00 1.82 -21.73
C SER A 148 19.38 1.69 -20.25
N TYR A 149 20.41 2.48 -19.84
CA TYR A 149 20.88 2.54 -18.47
C TYR A 149 20.55 3.88 -17.82
N ILE A 150 20.25 3.84 -16.53
CA ILE A 150 20.13 5.02 -15.68
C ILE A 150 21.12 4.90 -14.52
N ASP A 151 22.05 5.85 -14.42
CA ASP A 151 22.89 6.03 -13.24
C ASP A 151 22.16 6.96 -12.25
N ALA A 152 22.00 6.53 -11.01
CA ALA A 152 21.30 7.29 -9.98
C ALA A 152 22.23 7.54 -8.79
N GLU A 153 22.13 8.73 -8.15
CA GLU A 153 22.81 8.95 -6.87
C GLU A 153 22.06 8.31 -5.72
N ILE A 154 20.72 8.31 -5.76
CA ILE A 154 19.83 7.72 -4.76
C ILE A 154 18.78 6.88 -5.48
N VAL A 155 18.52 5.67 -4.99
CA VAL A 155 17.43 4.79 -5.47
C VAL A 155 16.48 4.46 -4.35
N ILE A 156 15.17 4.65 -4.61
CA ILE A 156 14.09 4.35 -3.69
C ILE A 156 13.15 3.34 -4.35
N GLY A 157 13.10 2.11 -3.82
CA GLY A 157 12.21 1.07 -4.28
C GLY A 157 10.80 1.21 -3.70
N CYS A 158 9.83 1.47 -4.58
CA CYS A 158 8.39 1.59 -4.26
C CYS A 158 7.55 0.69 -5.18
N GLU A 159 8.14 -0.33 -5.80
CA GLU A 159 7.53 -1.16 -6.83
C GLU A 159 6.63 -2.29 -6.29
N GLY A 160 6.34 -2.25 -5.00
CA GLY A 160 5.40 -3.18 -4.36
C GLY A 160 6.04 -4.49 -3.92
N TRP A 161 5.23 -5.51 -3.67
CA TRP A 161 5.64 -6.75 -3.02
C TRP A 161 6.66 -7.60 -3.80
N ARG A 162 6.83 -7.36 -5.12
CA ARG A 162 7.84 -8.00 -5.99
C ARG A 162 9.02 -7.08 -6.27
N SER A 163 9.45 -6.29 -5.31
CA SER A 163 10.47 -5.26 -5.46
C SER A 163 11.85 -5.84 -5.79
N LYS A 164 12.44 -5.36 -6.89
CA LYS A 164 13.83 -5.63 -7.27
C LYS A 164 14.82 -4.95 -6.34
N VAL A 165 14.46 -3.78 -5.81
CA VAL A 165 15.29 -3.11 -4.81
C VAL A 165 15.31 -3.91 -3.50
N ALA A 166 14.18 -4.46 -3.07
CA ALA A 166 14.14 -5.34 -1.90
C ALA A 166 15.00 -6.59 -2.09
N GLU A 167 15.00 -7.18 -3.29
CA GLU A 167 15.86 -8.30 -3.66
C GLU A 167 17.35 -7.92 -3.58
N LEU A 168 17.76 -6.75 -4.16
CA LEU A 168 19.12 -6.21 -4.06
C LEU A 168 19.58 -6.02 -2.61
N LEU A 169 18.68 -5.58 -1.73
CA LEU A 169 18.96 -5.39 -0.30
C LEU A 169 18.98 -6.73 0.49
N GLY A 170 18.66 -7.84 -0.15
CA GLY A 170 18.61 -9.17 0.49
C GLY A 170 17.41 -9.34 1.42
N LEU A 171 16.35 -8.55 1.27
CA LEU A 171 15.09 -8.77 1.98
C LEU A 171 14.45 -10.08 1.51
N LYS A 172 13.96 -10.86 2.45
CA LYS A 172 13.29 -12.13 2.14
C LYS A 172 12.03 -11.90 1.29
N GLU A 173 11.72 -12.86 0.45
CA GLU A 173 10.53 -12.80 -0.40
C GLU A 173 9.23 -12.68 0.42
N SER A 174 8.24 -12.02 -0.17
CA SER A 174 6.90 -11.94 0.37
C SER A 174 6.23 -13.32 0.32
N ARG A 175 5.37 -13.60 1.30
CA ARG A 175 4.63 -14.84 1.44
C ARG A 175 3.14 -14.58 1.25
N ALA A 176 2.41 -15.56 0.71
CA ALA A 176 0.96 -15.51 0.66
C ALA A 176 0.36 -15.94 2.00
N PHE A 177 -0.71 -15.27 2.43
CA PHE A 177 -1.61 -15.83 3.44
C PHE A 177 -2.49 -16.92 2.81
N ASP A 178 -2.96 -17.84 3.63
CA ASP A 178 -4.04 -18.77 3.25
C ASP A 178 -5.42 -18.05 3.22
N VAL A 179 -5.40 -16.82 2.76
CA VAL A 179 -6.56 -15.92 2.64
C VAL A 179 -6.48 -15.21 1.31
N GLY A 180 -7.62 -15.15 0.63
CA GLY A 180 -7.80 -14.38 -0.58
C GLY A 180 -8.89 -13.33 -0.44
N ALA A 181 -8.93 -12.41 -1.38
CA ALA A 181 -9.95 -11.37 -1.43
C ALA A 181 -10.43 -11.12 -2.86
N PHE A 182 -11.75 -11.03 -2.99
CA PHE A 182 -12.47 -10.45 -4.14
C PHE A 182 -12.85 -9.02 -3.77
N ARG A 183 -12.81 -8.10 -4.71
CA ARG A 183 -13.14 -6.69 -4.45
C ARG A 183 -13.64 -6.00 -5.69
N GLY A 184 -14.47 -4.98 -5.49
CA GLY A 184 -15.01 -4.18 -6.58
C GLY A 184 -15.62 -2.88 -6.11
N LEU A 185 -16.13 -2.14 -7.08
CA LEU A 185 -16.92 -0.94 -6.92
C LEU A 185 -18.32 -1.18 -7.46
N THR A 186 -19.30 -0.56 -6.83
CA THR A 186 -20.68 -0.56 -7.30
C THR A 186 -21.17 0.86 -7.41
N THR A 187 -21.54 1.25 -8.63
CA THR A 187 -22.12 2.55 -8.93
C THR A 187 -23.65 2.43 -8.95
N TYR A 188 -24.31 3.25 -8.14
CA TYR A 188 -25.77 3.34 -8.08
C TYR A 188 -26.25 4.55 -8.89
N PRO A 189 -27.15 4.35 -9.88
CA PRO A 189 -27.72 5.45 -10.66
C PRO A 189 -28.45 6.46 -9.77
N ASN A 190 -29.22 5.95 -8.82
CA ASN A 190 -29.80 6.73 -7.73
C ASN A 190 -28.93 6.57 -6.49
N ALA A 191 -29.02 7.49 -5.52
CA ALA A 191 -28.26 7.36 -4.29
C ALA A 191 -28.58 6.02 -3.58
N HIS A 192 -27.52 5.37 -3.06
CA HIS A 192 -27.70 4.16 -2.27
C HIS A 192 -28.22 4.51 -0.85
N SER A 193 -28.92 3.57 -0.22
CA SER A 193 -29.46 3.72 1.13
C SER A 193 -28.48 3.30 2.25
N MET A 194 -27.23 2.96 1.90
CA MET A 194 -26.24 2.51 2.88
C MET A 194 -25.83 3.67 3.79
N PRO A 195 -25.90 3.53 5.13
CA PRO A 195 -25.37 4.52 6.06
C PRO A 195 -23.87 4.77 5.85
N HIS A 196 -23.40 5.96 6.23
CA HIS A 196 -21.98 6.32 6.18
C HIS A 196 -21.20 5.60 7.28
N GLU A 197 -21.15 4.29 7.22
CA GLU A 197 -20.44 3.43 8.16
C GLU A 197 -19.70 2.30 7.43
N PHE A 198 -18.59 1.85 7.98
CA PHE A 198 -17.94 0.64 7.52
C PHE A 198 -18.71 -0.57 8.03
N ARG A 199 -19.30 -1.34 7.14
CA ARG A 199 -20.01 -2.57 7.47
C ARG A 199 -19.13 -3.78 7.21
N ARG A 200 -18.99 -4.60 8.24
CA ARG A 200 -18.38 -5.94 8.16
C ARG A 200 -19.42 -6.97 8.48
N ILE A 201 -19.66 -7.87 7.54
CA ILE A 201 -20.66 -8.92 7.66
C ILE A 201 -19.94 -10.25 7.55
N ARG A 202 -20.17 -11.14 8.48
CA ARG A 202 -19.51 -12.44 8.52
C ARG A 202 -20.51 -13.57 8.64
N LYS A 203 -20.29 -14.63 7.83
CA LYS A 203 -20.98 -15.92 7.94
C LYS A 203 -19.94 -17.03 7.79
N GLY A 204 -19.82 -17.87 8.82
CA GLY A 204 -18.75 -18.87 8.87
C GLY A 204 -17.37 -18.25 8.73
N GLU A 205 -16.63 -18.70 7.73
CA GLU A 205 -15.28 -18.23 7.42
C GLU A 205 -15.24 -17.11 6.38
N ILE A 206 -16.39 -16.76 5.77
CA ILE A 206 -16.48 -15.71 4.74
C ILE A 206 -16.81 -14.39 5.39
N GLY A 207 -16.01 -13.36 5.10
CA GLY A 207 -16.22 -11.99 5.53
C GLY A 207 -16.48 -11.07 4.36
N VAL A 208 -17.49 -10.22 4.46
CA VAL A 208 -17.80 -9.15 3.50
C VAL A 208 -17.61 -7.81 4.18
N GLY A 209 -16.86 -6.91 3.53
CA GLY A 209 -16.74 -5.51 3.94
C GLY A 209 -17.36 -4.60 2.90
N MET A 210 -18.08 -3.58 3.36
CA MET A 210 -18.70 -2.56 2.50
C MET A 210 -18.42 -1.16 3.06
N LEU A 211 -17.93 -0.27 2.20
CA LEU A 211 -17.60 1.11 2.54
C LEU A 211 -18.19 2.08 1.51
N PRO A 212 -19.03 3.02 1.90
CA PRO A 212 -19.48 4.09 1.01
C PRO A 212 -18.30 5.03 0.71
N ILE A 213 -18.13 5.37 -0.57
CA ILE A 213 -17.18 6.40 -1.04
C ILE A 213 -17.91 7.71 -1.23
N THR A 214 -19.03 7.67 -1.97
CA THR A 214 -19.94 8.80 -2.18
C THR A 214 -21.37 8.35 -1.94
N GLN A 215 -22.37 9.20 -2.20
CA GLN A 215 -23.77 8.80 -2.18
C GLN A 215 -24.16 7.81 -3.29
N HIS A 216 -23.33 7.70 -4.33
CA HIS A 216 -23.58 6.86 -5.50
C HIS A 216 -22.60 5.71 -5.66
N LEU A 217 -21.54 5.64 -4.86
CA LEU A 217 -20.45 4.71 -5.04
C LEU A 217 -20.11 3.99 -3.75
N ILE A 218 -20.07 2.66 -3.81
CA ILE A 218 -19.68 1.78 -2.70
C ILE A 218 -18.47 0.95 -3.11
N HIS A 219 -17.48 0.84 -2.24
CA HIS A 219 -16.44 -0.18 -2.30
C HIS A 219 -16.85 -1.37 -1.47
N TRP A 220 -16.67 -2.57 -2.02
CA TRP A 220 -16.86 -3.81 -1.30
C TRP A 220 -15.68 -4.77 -1.50
N PHE A 221 -15.52 -5.68 -0.54
CA PHE A 221 -14.61 -6.81 -0.64
C PHE A 221 -15.20 -8.04 0.04
N VAL A 222 -14.84 -9.22 -0.47
CA VAL A 222 -15.14 -10.52 0.13
C VAL A 222 -13.81 -11.20 0.44
N ALA A 223 -13.55 -11.48 1.71
CA ALA A 223 -12.35 -12.16 2.19
C ALA A 223 -12.71 -13.56 2.69
N LEU A 224 -11.89 -14.53 2.34
CA LEU A 224 -12.12 -15.94 2.70
C LEU A 224 -10.80 -16.72 2.73
N PRO A 225 -10.73 -17.83 3.51
CA PRO A 225 -9.64 -18.78 3.43
C PRO A 225 -9.56 -19.42 2.05
N THR A 226 -8.33 -19.63 1.54
CA THR A 226 -8.12 -20.15 0.18
C THR A 226 -8.60 -21.57 -0.02
N HIS A 227 -8.70 -22.38 1.04
CA HIS A 227 -9.25 -23.74 0.97
C HIS A 227 -10.73 -23.80 0.56
N LEU A 228 -11.47 -22.67 0.66
CA LEU A 228 -12.85 -22.56 0.18
C LEU A 228 -12.94 -22.26 -1.33
N LEU A 229 -11.81 -22.00 -1.98
CA LEU A 229 -11.78 -21.78 -3.43
C LEU A 229 -11.70 -23.12 -4.17
N SER A 230 -12.47 -23.25 -5.23
CA SER A 230 -12.41 -24.42 -6.12
C SER A 230 -11.18 -24.26 -7.05
N GLY A 231 -10.02 -24.73 -6.61
CA GLY A 231 -8.75 -24.67 -7.34
C GLY A 231 -7.77 -23.63 -6.84
N ASP A 232 -6.49 -23.77 -7.26
CA ASP A 232 -5.36 -22.98 -6.72
C ASP A 232 -5.23 -21.56 -7.28
N LYS A 233 -6.06 -21.15 -8.23
CA LYS A 233 -5.90 -19.87 -8.93
C LYS A 233 -7.12 -18.98 -8.81
N PHE A 234 -6.90 -17.74 -8.42
CA PHE A 234 -7.92 -16.70 -8.53
C PHE A 234 -8.23 -16.40 -9.99
N PRO A 235 -9.52 -16.21 -10.34
CA PRO A 235 -9.91 -15.83 -11.69
C PRO A 235 -9.37 -14.44 -12.04
N HIS A 236 -9.07 -14.24 -13.31
CA HIS A 236 -8.65 -12.93 -13.85
C HIS A 236 -9.76 -12.30 -14.70
N ASP A 237 -10.66 -13.10 -15.26
CA ASP A 237 -11.80 -12.59 -16.01
C ASP A 237 -12.83 -11.95 -15.06
N PRO A 238 -13.24 -10.67 -15.31
CA PRO A 238 -14.17 -9.97 -14.44
C PRO A 238 -15.53 -10.65 -14.28
N LYS A 239 -16.05 -11.27 -15.34
CA LYS A 239 -17.34 -11.99 -15.28
C LYS A 239 -17.23 -13.22 -14.39
N HIS A 240 -16.13 -13.96 -14.50
CA HIS A 240 -15.87 -15.12 -13.65
C HIS A 240 -15.64 -14.69 -12.17
N ILE A 241 -14.92 -13.58 -11.93
CA ILE A 241 -14.78 -12.99 -10.59
C ILE A 241 -16.17 -12.73 -9.99
N LYS A 242 -17.06 -12.06 -10.73
CA LYS A 242 -18.41 -11.74 -10.28
C LYS A 242 -19.22 -12.99 -9.96
N GLN A 243 -19.23 -13.95 -10.86
CA GLN A 243 -19.97 -15.20 -10.68
C GLN A 243 -19.51 -15.98 -9.44
N MET A 244 -18.19 -16.15 -9.27
CA MET A 244 -17.65 -16.82 -8.09
C MET A 244 -17.99 -16.06 -6.81
N THR A 245 -17.90 -14.74 -6.84
CA THR A 245 -18.22 -13.91 -5.66
C THR A 245 -19.67 -14.09 -5.25
N LEU A 246 -20.62 -14.07 -6.20
CA LEU A 246 -22.05 -14.28 -5.93
C LEU A 246 -22.32 -15.67 -5.38
N GLU A 247 -21.68 -16.71 -5.91
CA GLU A 247 -21.81 -18.07 -5.37
C GLU A 247 -21.31 -18.17 -3.91
N LEU A 248 -20.18 -17.55 -3.60
CA LEU A 248 -19.63 -17.52 -2.24
C LEU A 248 -20.55 -16.84 -1.23
N ILE A 249 -21.30 -15.83 -1.67
CA ILE A 249 -22.18 -15.05 -0.78
C ILE A 249 -23.65 -15.34 -0.94
N LYS A 250 -24.03 -16.43 -1.63
CA LYS A 250 -25.45 -16.78 -1.91
C LYS A 250 -26.36 -16.83 -0.68
N ASP A 251 -25.78 -17.15 0.47
CA ASP A 251 -26.50 -17.21 1.76
C ASP A 251 -26.37 -15.93 2.58
N PHE A 252 -25.82 -14.85 2.02
CA PHE A 252 -25.77 -13.54 2.65
C PHE A 252 -27.05 -12.73 2.36
N PRO A 253 -27.34 -11.65 3.11
CA PRO A 253 -28.50 -10.81 2.87
C PRO A 253 -28.60 -10.30 1.42
N SER A 254 -29.81 -10.21 0.87
CA SER A 254 -30.06 -9.87 -0.52
C SER A 254 -29.48 -8.53 -0.97
N ASN A 255 -29.46 -7.54 -0.07
CA ASN A 255 -28.86 -6.24 -0.37
C ASN A 255 -27.33 -6.28 -0.59
N ILE A 256 -26.63 -7.28 -0.04
CA ILE A 256 -25.20 -7.51 -0.29
C ILE A 256 -25.03 -8.16 -1.65
N GLN A 257 -25.86 -9.17 -1.96
CA GLN A 257 -25.86 -9.84 -3.26
C GLN A 257 -26.16 -8.84 -4.39
N GLU A 258 -27.19 -7.99 -4.21
CA GLU A 258 -27.55 -6.93 -5.15
C GLU A 258 -26.40 -5.96 -5.40
N ALA A 259 -25.71 -5.51 -4.34
CA ALA A 259 -24.56 -4.62 -4.47
C ALA A 259 -23.46 -5.24 -5.36
N ILE A 260 -23.19 -6.55 -5.21
CA ILE A 260 -22.17 -7.24 -6.01
C ILE A 260 -22.69 -7.51 -7.43
N GLU A 261 -23.97 -7.80 -7.59
CA GLU A 261 -24.61 -7.97 -8.91
C GLU A 261 -24.52 -6.69 -9.77
N LEU A 262 -24.71 -5.53 -9.15
CA LEU A 262 -24.62 -4.22 -9.80
C LEU A 262 -23.19 -3.71 -10.00
N SER A 263 -22.17 -4.48 -9.61
CA SER A 263 -20.77 -4.05 -9.66
C SER A 263 -20.26 -3.74 -11.06
N ASP A 264 -19.44 -2.73 -11.16
CA ASP A 264 -18.72 -2.35 -12.38
C ASP A 264 -17.67 -3.41 -12.71
N LEU A 265 -17.80 -4.11 -13.84
CA LEU A 265 -16.93 -5.23 -14.21
C LEU A 265 -15.43 -4.84 -14.21
N ASP A 266 -15.10 -3.66 -14.72
CA ASP A 266 -13.72 -3.19 -14.84
C ASP A 266 -13.07 -2.90 -13.47
N SER A 267 -13.90 -2.77 -12.42
CA SER A 267 -13.43 -2.56 -11.04
C SER A 267 -13.09 -3.86 -10.32
N LEU A 268 -13.53 -5.00 -10.86
CA LEU A 268 -13.41 -6.29 -10.18
C LEU A 268 -11.98 -6.81 -10.17
N SER A 269 -11.56 -7.33 -9.04
CA SER A 269 -10.27 -7.99 -8.88
C SER A 269 -10.32 -9.07 -7.82
N ALA A 270 -9.49 -10.10 -8.00
CA ALA A 270 -9.32 -11.19 -7.05
C ALA A 270 -7.84 -11.54 -6.92
N ALA A 271 -7.38 -11.73 -5.70
CA ALA A 271 -5.98 -12.03 -5.44
C ALA A 271 -5.74 -12.66 -4.06
N HIS A 272 -4.63 -13.38 -3.94
CA HIS A 272 -4.05 -13.71 -2.65
C HIS A 272 -3.67 -12.46 -1.87
N LEU A 273 -3.74 -12.53 -0.54
CA LEU A 273 -3.19 -11.51 0.32
C LEU A 273 -1.73 -11.86 0.64
N TRP A 274 -0.85 -10.88 0.51
CA TRP A 274 0.59 -11.05 0.68
C TRP A 274 1.08 -10.38 1.94
N TYR A 275 2.18 -10.89 2.51
CA TYR A 275 2.87 -10.28 3.64
C TYR A 275 4.37 -10.54 3.59
N ARG A 276 5.16 -9.63 4.16
CA ARG A 276 6.54 -9.87 4.57
C ARG A 276 6.53 -10.21 6.05
N ALA A 277 7.21 -11.29 6.41
CA ALA A 277 7.15 -11.75 7.79
C ALA A 277 7.75 -10.72 8.76
N PRO A 278 7.14 -10.50 9.94
CA PRO A 278 7.62 -9.50 10.90
C PRO A 278 9.09 -9.66 11.28
N TRP A 279 9.57 -10.88 11.45
CA TRP A 279 10.98 -11.14 11.74
C TRP A 279 11.93 -10.80 10.59
N ASP A 280 11.46 -10.83 9.33
CA ASP A 280 12.23 -10.41 8.18
C ASP A 280 12.40 -8.88 8.16
N LEU A 281 11.43 -8.13 8.70
CA LEU A 281 11.53 -6.67 8.90
C LEU A 281 12.44 -6.31 10.08
N LEU A 282 12.40 -7.10 11.14
CA LEU A 282 13.25 -6.87 12.31
C LEU A 282 14.73 -7.05 11.98
N LEU A 283 15.06 -8.13 11.28
CA LEU A 283 16.43 -8.56 10.99
C LEU A 283 16.94 -8.11 9.62
N GLY A 284 16.04 -7.69 8.72
CA GLY A 284 16.36 -7.36 7.33
C GLY A 284 17.09 -6.04 7.16
N THR A 285 17.87 -5.96 6.10
CA THR A 285 18.56 -4.75 5.66
C THR A 285 17.63 -3.92 4.78
N MET A 286 17.20 -2.75 5.26
CA MET A 286 16.27 -1.86 4.52
C MET A 286 17.00 -0.76 3.74
N ARG A 287 18.33 -0.69 3.87
CA ARG A 287 19.19 0.29 3.20
C ARG A 287 20.59 -0.29 2.94
N LYS A 288 21.16 -0.01 1.77
CA LYS A 288 22.57 -0.30 1.45
C LYS A 288 23.13 0.84 0.58
N GLY A 289 24.21 1.51 1.03
CA GLY A 289 24.69 2.71 0.39
C GLY A 289 23.58 3.77 0.28
N THR A 290 23.32 4.25 -0.90
CA THR A 290 22.27 5.24 -1.20
C THR A 290 20.98 4.60 -1.74
N VAL A 291 20.79 3.29 -1.53
CA VAL A 291 19.59 2.54 -1.96
C VAL A 291 18.73 2.19 -0.76
N THR A 292 17.42 2.42 -0.86
CA THR A 292 16.43 2.07 0.18
C THR A 292 15.09 1.63 -0.43
N VAL A 293 14.17 1.17 0.40
CA VAL A 293 12.82 0.75 0.04
C VAL A 293 11.76 1.44 0.89
N ALA A 294 10.55 1.60 0.34
CA ALA A 294 9.39 2.16 1.02
C ALA A 294 8.09 1.47 0.59
N GLY A 295 7.04 1.58 1.39
CA GLY A 295 5.74 0.97 1.13
C GLY A 295 5.79 -0.56 1.06
N ASP A 296 5.01 -1.17 0.19
CA ASP A 296 4.92 -2.62 0.05
C ASP A 296 6.25 -3.26 -0.40
N ALA A 297 7.17 -2.52 -0.98
CA ALA A 297 8.53 -2.99 -1.27
C ALA A 297 9.30 -3.30 0.03
N MET A 298 9.06 -2.54 1.08
CA MET A 298 9.61 -2.78 2.41
C MET A 298 8.74 -3.73 3.23
N HIS A 299 7.45 -3.42 3.37
CA HIS A 299 6.60 -3.98 4.44
C HIS A 299 5.22 -4.44 3.97
N VAL A 300 5.10 -5.03 2.76
CA VAL A 300 3.81 -5.59 2.33
C VAL A 300 3.14 -6.35 3.46
N MET A 301 1.87 -6.03 3.72
CA MET A 301 1.11 -6.57 4.84
C MET A 301 -0.34 -6.83 4.45
N GLY A 302 -1.00 -7.76 5.15
CA GLY A 302 -2.42 -8.03 4.95
C GLY A 302 -3.30 -6.79 5.20
N PRO A 303 -4.43 -6.66 4.50
CA PRO A 303 -5.28 -5.46 4.58
C PRO A 303 -6.17 -5.42 5.83
N PHE A 304 -5.99 -6.33 6.78
CA PHE A 304 -6.90 -6.61 7.90
C PHE A 304 -7.16 -5.41 8.83
N VAL A 305 -6.24 -4.45 8.87
CA VAL A 305 -6.37 -3.21 9.65
C VAL A 305 -6.28 -1.94 8.79
N GLY A 306 -6.33 -2.08 7.45
CA GLY A 306 -6.34 -0.95 6.53
C GLY A 306 -5.08 -0.07 6.53
N GLN A 307 -3.90 -0.62 6.91
CA GLN A 307 -2.71 0.19 7.17
C GLN A 307 -1.64 0.16 6.08
N GLY A 308 -1.72 -0.73 5.06
CA GLY A 308 -0.68 -0.82 4.04
C GLY A 308 -0.45 0.48 3.28
N GLY A 309 -1.51 1.05 2.71
CA GLY A 309 -1.44 2.33 2.01
C GLY A 309 -1.09 3.50 2.93
N ALA A 310 -1.67 3.55 4.13
CA ALA A 310 -1.37 4.56 5.15
C ALA A 310 0.12 4.55 5.54
N SER A 311 0.68 3.37 5.77
CA SER A 311 2.11 3.22 6.10
C SER A 311 3.03 3.68 4.97
N GLY A 312 2.65 3.42 3.69
CA GLY A 312 3.39 3.94 2.54
C GLY A 312 3.34 5.47 2.41
N LEU A 313 2.22 6.10 2.80
CA LEU A 313 2.13 7.57 2.89
C LEU A 313 2.99 8.14 4.03
N GLU A 314 2.98 7.47 5.19
CA GLU A 314 3.88 7.81 6.31
C GLU A 314 5.35 7.70 5.90
N ASP A 315 5.73 6.63 5.18
CA ASP A 315 7.09 6.43 4.66
C ASP A 315 7.53 7.60 3.79
N ALA A 316 6.65 8.05 2.89
CA ALA A 316 6.93 9.15 1.96
C ALA A 316 7.25 10.45 2.70
N VAL A 317 6.46 10.80 3.73
CA VAL A 317 6.68 12.01 4.55
C VAL A 317 8.00 11.92 5.31
N VAL A 318 8.25 10.80 5.99
CA VAL A 318 9.47 10.62 6.78
C VAL A 318 10.71 10.61 5.90
N LEU A 319 10.66 9.89 4.77
CA LEU A 319 11.78 9.79 3.82
C LEU A 319 12.09 11.15 3.18
N GLY A 320 11.06 11.89 2.75
CA GLY A 320 11.20 13.24 2.19
C GLY A 320 11.86 14.19 3.17
N ARG A 321 11.41 14.19 4.43
CA ARG A 321 12.01 14.99 5.51
C ARG A 321 13.46 14.61 5.81
N CYS A 322 13.74 13.31 5.94
CA CYS A 322 15.10 12.84 6.28
C CYS A 322 16.11 13.16 5.18
N LEU A 323 15.73 12.94 3.92
CA LEU A 323 16.59 13.28 2.77
C LEU A 323 16.78 14.80 2.63
N ALA A 324 15.72 15.58 2.76
CA ALA A 324 15.84 17.03 2.68
C ALA A 324 16.77 17.59 3.76
N LYS A 325 16.64 17.10 5.01
CA LYS A 325 17.55 17.49 6.10
C LYS A 325 18.98 17.06 5.82
N ALA A 326 19.20 15.85 5.31
CA ALA A 326 20.52 15.32 5.00
C ALA A 326 21.20 16.08 3.86
N MET A 327 20.43 16.51 2.86
CA MET A 327 20.93 17.20 1.67
C MET A 327 21.00 18.73 1.86
N SER A 328 20.42 19.28 2.92
CA SER A 328 20.55 20.70 3.25
C SER A 328 22.01 21.06 3.64
N GLY A 329 22.48 22.22 3.17
CA GLY A 329 23.82 22.71 3.52
C GLY A 329 24.99 21.92 2.91
N ILE A 330 24.73 21.18 1.81
CA ILE A 330 25.81 20.60 1.00
C ILE A 330 26.34 21.72 0.09
N GLU A 331 27.32 22.48 0.59
CA GLU A 331 28.07 23.45 -0.19
C GLU A 331 29.32 22.76 -0.76
N GLY A 332 29.45 22.70 -2.11
CA GLY A 332 30.64 22.21 -2.78
C GLY A 332 30.50 20.80 -3.42
N ASN A 333 31.57 20.46 -4.17
CA ASN A 333 31.59 19.28 -5.06
C ASN A 333 32.14 18.00 -4.36
N ASN A 334 32.07 17.92 -3.03
CA ASN A 334 32.61 16.78 -2.29
C ASN A 334 31.62 15.59 -2.36
N LYS A 335 31.75 14.77 -3.38
CA LYS A 335 30.90 13.58 -3.61
C LYS A 335 30.87 12.63 -2.39
N LYS A 336 32.00 12.42 -1.71
CA LYS A 336 32.07 11.53 -0.54
C LYS A 336 31.23 12.07 0.65
N GLU A 337 31.31 13.39 0.88
CA GLU A 337 30.51 14.02 1.93
C GLU A 337 29.01 13.94 1.60
N LYS A 338 28.60 14.18 0.35
CA LYS A 338 27.22 14.06 -0.10
C LYS A 338 26.70 12.63 0.14
N ILE A 339 27.44 11.60 -0.26
CA ILE A 339 27.07 10.20 -0.05
C ILE A 339 26.88 9.92 1.45
N ALA A 340 27.85 10.29 2.31
CA ALA A 340 27.77 10.04 3.74
C ALA A 340 26.56 10.72 4.40
N LYS A 341 26.21 11.96 3.98
CA LYS A 341 25.02 12.66 4.46
C LYS A 341 23.73 11.97 4.02
N VAL A 342 23.65 11.55 2.74
CA VAL A 342 22.51 10.81 2.21
C VAL A 342 22.31 9.48 2.98
N GLU A 343 23.39 8.73 3.19
CA GLU A 343 23.35 7.48 3.96
C GLU A 343 22.83 7.71 5.38
N ALA A 344 23.32 8.75 6.07
CA ALA A 344 22.83 9.12 7.40
C ALA A 344 21.34 9.49 7.39
N GLY A 345 20.86 10.19 6.35
CA GLY A 345 19.44 10.50 6.17
C GLY A 345 18.59 9.25 5.97
N LEU A 346 19.07 8.32 5.17
CA LEU A 346 18.39 7.03 4.95
C LEU A 346 18.42 6.14 6.21
N ASP A 347 19.50 6.17 6.99
CA ASP A 347 19.56 5.46 8.28
C ASP A 347 18.55 6.04 9.27
N GLN A 348 18.40 7.36 9.31
CA GLN A 348 17.39 8.00 10.15
C GLN A 348 15.96 7.60 9.72
N TYR A 349 15.67 7.58 8.40
CA TYR A 349 14.42 7.10 7.87
C TYR A 349 14.12 5.66 8.32
N VAL A 350 15.07 4.73 8.13
CA VAL A 350 14.92 3.33 8.54
C VAL A 350 14.71 3.21 10.04
N LYS A 351 15.44 4.00 10.85
CA LYS A 351 15.30 4.02 12.31
C LYS A 351 13.90 4.45 12.75
N GLU A 352 13.35 5.49 12.16
CA GLU A 352 12.00 5.99 12.48
C GLU A 352 10.90 5.02 12.04
N ARG A 353 11.08 4.35 10.90
CA ARG A 353 10.04 3.50 10.33
C ARG A 353 10.05 2.06 10.81
N ARG A 354 11.23 1.47 11.11
CA ARG A 354 11.37 0.04 11.41
C ARG A 354 10.41 -0.47 12.47
N MET A 355 10.39 0.16 13.64
CA MET A 355 9.54 -0.31 14.74
C MET A 355 8.04 -0.09 14.47
N ARG A 356 7.71 1.00 13.77
CA ARG A 356 6.33 1.28 13.34
C ARG A 356 5.83 0.20 12.39
N VAL A 357 6.56 -0.09 11.33
CA VAL A 357 6.14 -1.09 10.33
C VAL A 357 6.20 -2.51 10.89
N LEU A 358 7.16 -2.81 11.79
CA LEU A 358 7.21 -4.09 12.50
C LEU A 358 5.93 -4.33 13.32
N GLY A 359 5.48 -3.33 14.09
CA GLY A 359 4.25 -3.43 14.89
C GLY A 359 3.02 -3.68 14.01
N LEU A 360 2.87 -2.91 12.93
CA LEU A 360 1.76 -3.09 11.97
C LEU A 360 1.81 -4.47 11.29
N SER A 361 2.98 -4.89 10.81
CA SER A 361 3.14 -6.19 10.16
C SER A 361 2.86 -7.34 11.13
N THR A 362 3.27 -7.22 12.40
CA THR A 362 2.95 -8.22 13.43
C THR A 362 1.45 -8.31 13.69
N LEU A 363 0.78 -7.16 13.83
CA LEU A 363 -0.67 -7.12 14.03
C LEU A 363 -1.42 -7.77 12.86
N THR A 364 -1.10 -7.38 11.63
CA THR A 364 -1.76 -7.93 10.43
C THR A 364 -1.42 -9.41 10.23
N TYR A 365 -0.20 -9.84 10.56
CA TYR A 365 0.21 -11.24 10.50
C TYR A 365 -0.60 -12.11 11.46
N LEU A 366 -0.77 -11.70 12.71
CA LEU A 366 -1.57 -12.43 13.69
C LEU A 366 -3.04 -12.53 13.28
N ILE A 367 -3.63 -11.44 12.76
CA ILE A 367 -5.00 -11.47 12.25
C ILE A 367 -5.10 -12.40 11.03
N GLY A 368 -4.14 -12.35 10.10
CA GLY A 368 -4.11 -13.22 8.93
C GLY A 368 -4.05 -14.70 9.29
N ILE A 369 -3.28 -15.06 10.32
CA ILE A 369 -3.25 -16.43 10.87
C ILE A 369 -4.61 -16.81 11.46
N ILE A 370 -5.24 -15.92 12.24
CA ILE A 370 -6.56 -16.20 12.84
C ILE A 370 -7.63 -16.44 11.76
N VAL A 371 -7.56 -15.67 10.67
CA VAL A 371 -8.53 -15.80 9.57
C VAL A 371 -8.24 -17.02 8.69
N GLY A 372 -6.98 -17.27 8.33
CA GLY A 372 -6.60 -18.29 7.35
C GLY A 372 -6.40 -19.70 7.93
N SER A 373 -6.03 -19.83 9.22
CA SER A 373 -5.74 -21.13 9.81
C SER A 373 -7.02 -21.95 10.06
N THR A 374 -6.96 -23.24 9.82
CA THR A 374 -7.99 -24.21 10.22
C THR A 374 -7.78 -24.76 11.64
N SER A 375 -6.58 -24.58 12.21
CA SER A 375 -6.22 -25.12 13.54
C SER A 375 -6.75 -24.24 14.69
N PRO A 376 -7.61 -24.76 15.58
CA PRO A 376 -8.09 -24.00 16.74
C PRO A 376 -6.95 -23.59 17.69
N ILE A 377 -5.93 -24.43 17.83
CA ILE A 377 -4.78 -24.15 18.69
C ILE A 377 -4.00 -22.95 18.16
N VAL A 378 -3.73 -22.91 16.85
CA VAL A 378 -3.03 -21.80 16.20
C VAL A 378 -3.83 -20.50 16.35
N LYS A 379 -5.15 -20.55 16.13
CA LYS A 379 -6.05 -19.39 16.34
C LYS A 379 -6.01 -18.90 17.79
N MET A 380 -6.04 -19.80 18.75
CA MET A 380 -5.97 -19.47 20.18
C MET A 380 -4.65 -18.80 20.54
N VAL A 381 -3.51 -19.37 20.12
CA VAL A 381 -2.18 -18.82 20.41
C VAL A 381 -2.02 -17.43 19.76
N ALA A 382 -2.43 -17.28 18.50
CA ALA A 382 -2.39 -15.98 17.81
C ALA A 382 -3.30 -14.94 18.49
N GLY A 383 -4.49 -15.35 18.96
CA GLY A 383 -5.42 -14.49 19.72
C GLY A 383 -4.84 -14.04 21.06
N LEU A 384 -4.21 -14.93 21.80
CA LEU A 384 -3.52 -14.60 23.07
C LEU A 384 -2.36 -13.63 22.81
N ALA A 385 -1.52 -13.91 21.81
CA ALA A 385 -0.42 -13.03 21.42
C ALA A 385 -0.94 -11.63 21.03
N MET A 386 -2.02 -11.55 20.26
CA MET A 386 -2.64 -10.28 19.87
C MET A 386 -3.16 -9.50 21.09
N THR A 387 -3.82 -10.18 22.02
CA THR A 387 -4.34 -9.55 23.24
C THR A 387 -3.24 -9.02 24.14
N PHE A 388 -2.11 -9.74 24.22
CA PHE A 388 -0.96 -9.34 25.01
C PHE A 388 -0.18 -8.17 24.40
N LEU A 389 0.09 -8.24 23.07
CA LEU A 389 0.92 -7.26 22.36
C LEU A 389 0.18 -5.98 21.98
N PHE A 390 -1.13 -6.07 21.74
CA PHE A 390 -1.95 -4.95 21.20
C PHE A 390 -3.16 -4.66 22.10
N ARG A 391 -2.88 -4.24 23.34
CA ARG A 391 -3.92 -3.90 24.34
C ARG A 391 -4.78 -2.72 23.90
N ASP A 392 -4.17 -1.70 23.31
CA ASP A 392 -4.88 -0.55 22.74
C ASP A 392 -5.13 -0.77 21.25
N ARG A 393 -6.39 -1.13 20.92
CA ARG A 393 -6.83 -1.43 19.56
C ARG A 393 -6.84 -0.22 18.63
N GLY A 394 -6.76 1.01 19.16
CA GLY A 394 -6.81 2.25 18.40
C GLY A 394 -5.46 2.94 18.20
N SER A 395 -4.43 2.55 18.92
CA SER A 395 -3.12 3.24 18.90
C SER A 395 -2.46 3.25 17.52
N HIS A 396 -2.70 2.20 16.73
CA HIS A 396 -2.09 2.07 15.39
C HIS A 396 -2.57 3.14 14.39
N VAL A 397 -3.75 3.75 14.58
CA VAL A 397 -4.27 4.81 13.71
C VAL A 397 -3.96 6.22 14.23
N GLN A 398 -3.40 6.33 15.44
CA GLN A 398 -3.04 7.61 16.05
C GLN A 398 -1.60 8.05 15.73
N PHE A 399 -0.83 7.22 15.03
CA PHE A 399 0.56 7.54 14.70
C PHE A 399 0.64 8.85 13.93
N ASP A 400 1.58 9.70 14.34
CA ASP A 400 1.94 10.92 13.66
C ASP A 400 3.32 10.75 13.03
N CYS A 401 3.39 10.86 11.70
CA CYS A 401 4.65 10.78 10.96
C CYS A 401 5.48 12.08 11.07
N GLY A 402 4.95 13.09 11.74
CA GLY A 402 5.58 14.41 11.88
C GLY A 402 5.42 15.29 10.65
N GLU A 403 5.96 16.49 10.73
CA GLU A 403 5.94 17.45 9.63
C GLU A 403 6.90 17.04 8.52
N LEU A 404 6.52 17.41 7.30
CA LEU A 404 7.35 17.21 6.11
C LEU A 404 8.45 18.27 6.05
#